data_54b777fb5d8d459e8ecdf61f3b65edd4
#
_entry.id   54b777fb5d8d459e8ecdf61f3b65edd4
#
_cell.length_a   1.000
_cell.length_b   1.000
_cell.length_c   1.000
_cell.angle_alpha   90.00
_cell.angle_beta   90.00
_cell.angle_gamma   90.00
#
_symmetry.space_group_name_H-M   'P 1'
#
loop_
_entity.id
_entity.type
_entity.pdbx_description
1 polymer ?
#
loop_
_entity_poly.entity_id
_entity_poly.type
_entity_poly.pdbx_seq_one_letter_code
_entity_poly.pdbx_strand_id
1 'polypeptide(L)'
;MRRLLAASLIATASLAALPLASAPAMAQMMGQPAQDQVTLTLTAEDWVKTDTARVSLTVDAGGGNAGSARADVLKAAQAVSDKGEWRVVSFDRQQDAAGLDHWRAELEARLPETQLGGLADRARQASRAGLQIKVAGIDFTPTLAEQEAVRARLREALYRRVTEEMKALNTAFPGRDFRVGRVDFNAAVMPMMQRAPMMAMAKMADAAPAEGGGGLDVAQKATQSAHVTFSAVAPAPAGR
;
A
#
# COMPACT_ATOMS: atom_id res chain seq x y z
N MET A 1 66.38 17.32 33.90
CA MET A 1 67.68 18.09 33.85
C MET A 1 67.67 18.95 32.58
N ARG A 2 68.00 20.25 32.74
CA ARG A 2 68.40 21.25 31.73
C ARG A 2 67.28 21.64 30.71
N ARG A 3 66.62 22.76 30.86
CA ARG A 3 66.98 24.21 30.75
C ARG A 3 67.73 24.59 29.44
N LEU A 4 67.06 25.49 28.64
CA LEU A 4 67.55 26.80 28.18
C LEU A 4 66.59 27.25 27.05
N LEU A 5 65.78 28.26 27.16
CA LEU A 5 66.00 29.70 27.07
C LEU A 5 66.61 30.20 25.73
N ALA A 6 65.90 31.04 25.07
CA ALA A 6 66.18 32.34 24.45
C ALA A 6 65.52 32.39 23.03
N ALA A 7 65.09 33.43 22.47
CA ALA A 7 64.94 34.87 22.77
C ALA A 7 64.12 35.48 21.62
N SER A 8 63.42 36.54 21.93
CA SER A 8 62.69 37.47 21.12
C SER A 8 63.31 37.90 19.79
N LEU A 9 62.45 38.11 18.77
CA LEU A 9 62.63 39.16 17.80
C LEU A 9 61.23 39.65 17.30
N ILE A 10 60.92 40.89 17.68
CA ILE A 10 59.78 41.67 17.28
C ILE A 10 60.07 42.25 15.91
N ALA A 11 59.32 41.87 14.89
CA ALA A 11 59.32 42.58 13.59
C ALA A 11 57.91 43.12 13.35
N THR A 12 57.72 44.39 13.56
CA THR A 12 56.52 45.16 13.18
C THR A 12 56.47 45.31 11.68
N ALA A 13 55.57 44.55 11.03
CA ALA A 13 55.20 44.81 9.62
C ALA A 13 53.85 45.50 9.57
N SER A 14 53.87 46.77 9.19
CA SER A 14 52.68 47.58 8.91
C SER A 14 51.96 47.05 7.66
N LEU A 15 50.84 46.43 7.82
CA LEU A 15 49.99 45.98 6.72
C LEU A 15 49.03 47.10 6.36
N ALA A 16 49.24 47.65 5.18
CA ALA A 16 48.34 48.64 4.58
C ALA A 16 46.98 47.96 4.31
N ALA A 17 45.92 48.46 4.92
CA ALA A 17 44.56 48.09 4.69
C ALA A 17 44.11 48.55 3.27
N LEU A 18 43.99 47.64 2.33
CA LEU A 18 43.27 47.87 1.10
C LEU A 18 41.76 47.75 1.42
N PRO A 19 40.92 48.73 1.07
CA PRO A 19 39.51 48.60 1.16
C PRO A 19 39.05 47.59 0.09
N LEU A 20 38.62 46.40 0.52
CA LEU A 20 37.80 45.50 -0.32
C LEU A 20 36.51 46.25 -0.61
N ALA A 21 36.38 46.76 -1.82
CA ALA A 21 35.13 47.22 -2.36
C ALA A 21 34.19 46.00 -2.43
N SER A 22 33.26 45.93 -1.45
CA SER A 22 32.13 45.01 -1.51
C SER A 22 31.27 45.44 -2.70
N ALA A 23 31.46 44.78 -3.83
CA ALA A 23 30.52 44.86 -4.94
C ALA A 23 29.13 44.42 -4.42
N PRO A 24 28.07 45.21 -4.64
CA PRO A 24 26.75 44.79 -4.20
C PRO A 24 26.35 43.54 -4.94
N ALA A 25 26.08 42.46 -4.16
CA ALA A 25 25.50 41.24 -4.66
C ALA A 25 24.00 41.43 -5.02
N MET A 26 23.72 42.45 -5.83
CA MET A 26 22.38 42.84 -6.29
C MET A 26 22.08 42.35 -7.72
N ALA A 27 22.93 41.48 -8.29
CA ALA A 27 22.76 41.07 -9.67
C ALA A 27 22.06 39.72 -9.87
N GLN A 28 21.45 39.10 -8.84
CA GLN A 28 20.77 37.81 -8.96
C GLN A 28 19.27 37.82 -8.68
N MET A 29 18.64 38.97 -8.58
CA MET A 29 17.20 39.08 -8.77
C MET A 29 16.88 39.40 -10.26
N MET A 30 17.48 38.69 -11.18
CA MET A 30 16.86 38.54 -12.49
C MET A 30 15.58 37.75 -12.25
N GLY A 31 14.45 38.46 -12.20
CA GLY A 31 13.14 37.89 -11.97
C GLY A 31 12.94 36.66 -12.85
N GLN A 32 12.74 35.50 -12.24
CA GLN A 32 12.25 34.38 -13.00
C GLN A 32 11.00 34.85 -13.73
N PRO A 33 10.90 34.60 -15.05
CA PRO A 33 9.70 35.02 -15.78
C PRO A 33 8.49 34.52 -15.03
N ALA A 34 7.51 35.40 -14.79
CA ALA A 34 6.29 35.03 -14.11
C ALA A 34 5.69 33.84 -14.84
N GLN A 35 5.71 32.69 -14.16
CA GLN A 35 5.11 31.46 -14.69
C GLN A 35 3.68 31.44 -14.20
N ASP A 36 2.75 31.44 -15.15
CA ASP A 36 1.36 31.16 -14.80
C ASP A 36 1.24 29.68 -14.40
N GLN A 37 0.68 29.44 -13.25
CA GLN A 37 0.51 28.09 -12.73
C GLN A 37 -0.96 27.83 -12.40
N VAL A 38 -1.44 26.66 -12.78
CA VAL A 38 -2.74 26.14 -12.39
C VAL A 38 -2.53 24.79 -11.72
N THR A 39 -3.01 24.66 -10.49
CA THR A 39 -2.91 23.40 -9.74
C THR A 39 -4.29 22.81 -9.53
N LEU A 40 -4.48 21.56 -9.90
CA LEU A 40 -5.71 20.81 -9.77
C LEU A 40 -5.49 19.53 -8.98
N THR A 41 -6.52 19.09 -8.26
CA THR A 41 -6.57 17.75 -7.69
C THR A 41 -7.55 16.92 -8.53
N LEU A 42 -7.01 15.87 -9.16
CA LEU A 42 -7.79 14.91 -9.94
C LEU A 42 -7.94 13.62 -9.14
N THR A 43 -9.12 13.03 -9.15
CA THR A 43 -9.40 11.78 -8.44
C THR A 43 -10.06 10.79 -9.39
N ALA A 44 -9.61 9.54 -9.35
CA ALA A 44 -10.23 8.42 -10.05
C ALA A 44 -10.56 7.31 -9.07
N GLU A 45 -11.62 6.56 -9.34
CA GLU A 45 -12.10 5.45 -8.51
C GLU A 45 -12.37 4.24 -9.39
N ASP A 46 -12.10 3.05 -8.87
CA ASP A 46 -12.38 1.76 -9.51
C ASP A 46 -12.61 0.71 -8.42
N TRP A 47 -13.14 -0.45 -8.79
CA TRP A 47 -13.36 -1.57 -7.90
C TRP A 47 -12.28 -2.63 -8.07
N VAL A 48 -11.66 -3.05 -6.95
CA VAL A 48 -10.81 -4.22 -6.91
C VAL A 48 -11.70 -5.43 -6.66
N LYS A 49 -11.86 -6.28 -7.66
CA LYS A 49 -12.58 -7.54 -7.57
C LYS A 49 -11.59 -8.68 -7.33
N THR A 50 -12.02 -9.68 -6.58
CA THR A 50 -11.27 -10.91 -6.38
C THR A 50 -12.17 -12.11 -6.52
N ASP A 51 -11.75 -13.11 -7.28
CA ASP A 51 -12.44 -14.38 -7.49
C ASP A 51 -11.94 -15.45 -6.53
N THR A 52 -11.06 -15.08 -5.61
CA THR A 52 -10.42 -16.00 -4.68
C THR A 52 -10.47 -15.48 -3.26
N ALA A 53 -10.52 -16.39 -2.28
CA ALA A 53 -10.39 -16.04 -0.88
C ALA A 53 -9.19 -16.73 -0.23
N ARG A 54 -8.57 -16.07 0.72
CA ARG A 54 -7.60 -16.66 1.62
C ARG A 54 -8.36 -17.46 2.68
N VAL A 55 -8.12 -18.76 2.72
CA VAL A 55 -8.70 -19.68 3.71
C VAL A 55 -7.63 -20.04 4.70
N SER A 56 -7.96 -19.89 6.00
CA SER A 56 -7.10 -20.32 7.11
C SER A 56 -7.69 -21.54 7.77
N LEU A 57 -6.87 -22.58 7.96
CA LEU A 57 -7.22 -23.79 8.69
C LEU A 57 -6.37 -23.88 9.95
N THR A 58 -7.01 -24.30 11.05
CA THR A 58 -6.29 -24.77 12.24
C THR A 58 -6.39 -26.29 12.29
N VAL A 59 -5.26 -26.95 12.44
CA VAL A 59 -5.15 -28.41 12.54
C VAL A 59 -4.47 -28.76 13.86
N ASP A 60 -5.16 -29.51 14.69
CA ASP A 60 -4.62 -30.08 15.92
C ASP A 60 -4.34 -31.57 15.67
N ALA A 61 -3.08 -32.00 15.77
CA ALA A 61 -2.64 -33.38 15.60
C ALA A 61 -2.03 -33.91 16.91
N GLY A 62 -2.55 -35.03 17.40
CA GLY A 62 -2.08 -35.69 18.63
C GLY A 62 -1.03 -36.75 18.32
N GLY A 63 0.03 -36.80 19.12
CA GLY A 63 1.06 -37.84 19.08
C GLY A 63 2.07 -37.70 17.95
N GLY A 64 3.00 -38.64 17.89
CA GLY A 64 4.03 -38.72 16.84
C GLY A 64 5.18 -37.72 16.98
N ASN A 65 6.14 -37.83 16.08
CA ASN A 65 7.23 -36.86 15.96
C ASN A 65 6.82 -35.71 15.02
N ALA A 66 7.59 -34.61 15.04
CA ALA A 66 7.30 -33.40 14.24
C ALA A 66 7.18 -33.70 12.73
N GLY A 67 7.98 -34.61 12.19
CA GLY A 67 7.98 -34.95 10.77
C GLY A 67 6.69 -35.65 10.33
N SER A 68 6.22 -36.65 11.11
CA SER A 68 4.96 -37.35 10.84
C SER A 68 3.76 -36.43 11.02
N ALA A 69 3.75 -35.62 12.08
CA ALA A 69 2.69 -34.65 12.34
C ALA A 69 2.55 -33.63 11.20
N ARG A 70 3.67 -33.11 10.70
CA ARG A 70 3.67 -32.19 9.56
C ARG A 70 3.11 -32.82 8.27
N ALA A 71 3.48 -34.08 7.99
CA ALA A 71 2.98 -34.80 6.83
C ALA A 71 1.47 -35.05 6.93
N ASP A 72 0.99 -35.45 8.12
CA ASP A 72 -0.43 -35.65 8.39
C ASP A 72 -1.24 -34.35 8.27
N VAL A 73 -0.71 -33.24 8.78
CA VAL A 73 -1.33 -31.90 8.67
C VAL A 73 -1.48 -31.47 7.20
N LEU A 74 -0.42 -31.61 6.36
CA LEU A 74 -0.50 -31.26 4.94
C LEU A 74 -1.47 -32.17 4.18
N LYS A 75 -1.45 -33.48 4.45
CA LYS A 75 -2.39 -34.43 3.85
C LYS A 75 -3.84 -34.11 4.24
N ALA A 76 -4.06 -33.74 5.48
CA ALA A 76 -5.37 -33.34 5.98
C ALA A 76 -5.88 -32.07 5.30
N ALA A 77 -5.03 -31.06 5.12
CA ALA A 77 -5.38 -29.83 4.41
C ALA A 77 -5.73 -30.10 2.92
N GLN A 78 -4.97 -30.99 2.24
CA GLN A 78 -5.28 -31.43 0.89
C GLN A 78 -6.63 -32.16 0.79
N ALA A 79 -7.03 -32.90 1.83
CA ALA A 79 -8.34 -33.53 1.87
C ALA A 79 -9.49 -32.53 2.01
N VAL A 80 -9.25 -31.35 2.60
CA VAL A 80 -10.24 -30.28 2.66
C VAL A 80 -10.40 -29.60 1.30
N SER A 81 -9.29 -29.34 0.59
CA SER A 81 -9.31 -28.86 -0.78
C SER A 81 -7.98 -29.20 -1.48
N ASP A 82 -8.08 -29.90 -2.61
CA ASP A 82 -6.96 -30.25 -3.49
C ASP A 82 -6.55 -29.10 -4.43
N LYS A 83 -7.39 -28.06 -4.53
CA LYS A 83 -7.16 -26.89 -5.40
C LYS A 83 -6.31 -25.81 -4.75
N GLY A 84 -6.05 -25.91 -3.45
CA GLY A 84 -5.27 -24.94 -2.71
C GLY A 84 -3.80 -25.32 -2.59
N GLU A 85 -2.91 -24.36 -2.82
CA GLU A 85 -1.51 -24.48 -2.40
C GLU A 85 -1.41 -24.20 -0.91
N TRP A 86 -1.63 -25.25 -0.09
CA TRP A 86 -1.57 -25.10 1.35
C TRP A 86 -0.16 -24.82 1.85
N ARG A 87 -0.01 -23.75 2.62
CA ARG A 87 1.23 -23.37 3.27
C ARG A 87 1.05 -23.41 4.77
N VAL A 88 2.00 -24.00 5.47
CA VAL A 88 2.05 -23.98 6.94
C VAL A 88 2.60 -22.62 7.36
N VAL A 89 1.77 -21.85 8.07
CA VAL A 89 2.11 -20.51 8.59
C VAL A 89 2.72 -20.62 9.99
N SER A 90 2.13 -21.48 10.84
CA SER A 90 2.70 -21.82 12.15
C SER A 90 2.64 -23.34 12.40
N PHE A 91 3.55 -23.83 13.23
CA PHE A 91 3.61 -25.23 13.61
C PHE A 91 4.21 -25.34 15.01
N ASP A 92 3.37 -25.49 16.02
CA ASP A 92 3.72 -25.41 17.42
C ASP A 92 3.49 -26.72 18.14
N ARG A 93 4.46 -27.09 19.01
CA ARG A 93 4.32 -28.23 19.91
C ARG A 93 3.71 -27.77 21.23
N GLN A 94 2.69 -28.45 21.66
CA GLN A 94 2.07 -28.28 22.97
C GLN A 94 2.05 -29.62 23.71
N GLN A 95 2.16 -29.61 25.02
CA GLN A 95 1.95 -30.77 25.87
C GLN A 95 0.62 -30.62 26.61
N ASP A 96 -0.18 -31.68 26.61
CA ASP A 96 -1.39 -31.70 27.45
C ASP A 96 -1.05 -31.97 28.92
N ALA A 97 -2.10 -31.93 29.77
CA ALA A 97 -1.97 -32.20 31.21
C ALA A 97 -1.47 -33.61 31.53
N ALA A 98 -1.59 -34.57 30.60
CA ALA A 98 -1.08 -35.93 30.72
C ALA A 98 0.35 -36.11 30.18
N GLY A 99 0.98 -35.03 29.73
CA GLY A 99 2.33 -35.05 29.18
C GLY A 99 2.40 -35.57 27.75
N LEU A 100 1.27 -35.69 27.04
CA LEU A 100 1.22 -36.14 25.65
C LEU A 100 1.46 -34.94 24.73
N ASP A 101 2.28 -35.18 23.70
CA ASP A 101 2.56 -34.15 22.68
C ASP A 101 1.38 -33.96 21.75
N HIS A 102 1.03 -32.70 21.54
CA HIS A 102 0.09 -32.23 20.54
C HIS A 102 0.78 -31.20 19.63
N TRP A 103 0.46 -31.28 18.35
CA TRP A 103 0.96 -30.35 17.35
C TRP A 103 -0.19 -29.50 16.85
N ARG A 104 -0.08 -28.19 17.01
CA ARG A 104 -1.00 -27.24 16.42
C ARG A 104 -0.36 -26.60 15.21
N ALA A 105 -1.04 -26.68 14.07
CA ALA A 105 -0.64 -26.05 12.83
C ALA A 105 -1.69 -25.05 12.37
N GLU A 106 -1.22 -23.91 11.85
CA GLU A 106 -2.03 -23.00 11.06
C GLU A 106 -1.60 -23.10 9.62
N LEU A 107 -2.57 -23.28 8.73
CA LEU A 107 -2.32 -23.37 7.31
C LEU A 107 -3.16 -22.34 6.58
N GLU A 108 -2.59 -21.81 5.52
CA GLU A 108 -3.29 -20.89 4.64
C GLU A 108 -3.19 -21.37 3.19
N ALA A 109 -4.28 -21.19 2.46
CA ALA A 109 -4.30 -21.32 1.01
C ALA A 109 -5.24 -20.30 0.41
N ARG A 110 -5.01 -19.94 -0.84
CA ARG A 110 -5.95 -19.16 -1.61
C ARG A 110 -6.78 -20.09 -2.47
N LEU A 111 -8.09 -20.04 -2.29
CA LEU A 111 -9.04 -20.89 -3.00
C LEU A 111 -9.97 -20.06 -3.88
N PRO A 112 -10.35 -20.55 -5.07
CA PRO A 112 -11.41 -19.94 -5.86
C PRO A 112 -12.74 -19.95 -5.09
N GLU A 113 -13.57 -18.93 -5.29
CA GLU A 113 -14.87 -18.80 -4.64
C GLU A 113 -15.74 -20.07 -4.78
N THR A 114 -15.69 -20.71 -5.94
CA THR A 114 -16.41 -21.96 -6.21
C THR A 114 -16.03 -23.11 -5.28
N GLN A 115 -14.89 -23.04 -4.60
CA GLN A 115 -14.38 -24.05 -3.67
C GLN A 115 -14.70 -23.73 -2.21
N LEU A 116 -15.30 -22.57 -1.91
CA LEU A 116 -15.57 -22.14 -0.55
C LEU A 116 -16.82 -22.82 0.04
N GLY A 117 -17.79 -23.18 -0.80
CA GLY A 117 -18.99 -23.88 -0.37
C GLY A 117 -18.66 -25.22 0.30
N GLY A 118 -19.26 -25.50 1.47
CA GLY A 118 -19.07 -26.77 2.19
C GLY A 118 -17.67 -26.99 2.79
N LEU A 119 -16.82 -25.98 2.88
CA LEU A 119 -15.44 -26.08 3.43
C LEU A 119 -15.45 -26.62 4.87
N ALA A 120 -16.36 -26.14 5.71
CA ALA A 120 -16.48 -26.61 7.09
C ALA A 120 -16.89 -28.08 7.17
N ASP A 121 -17.73 -28.54 6.25
CA ASP A 121 -18.15 -29.94 6.19
C ASP A 121 -16.99 -30.83 5.74
N ARG A 122 -16.23 -30.42 4.71
CA ARG A 122 -15.03 -31.13 4.29
C ARG A 122 -13.97 -31.18 5.38
N ALA A 123 -13.77 -30.09 6.13
CA ALA A 123 -12.87 -30.08 7.29
C ALA A 123 -13.31 -31.07 8.38
N ARG A 124 -14.62 -31.14 8.66
CA ARG A 124 -15.15 -32.13 9.60
C ARG A 124 -14.95 -33.56 9.10
N GLN A 125 -15.21 -33.83 7.83
CA GLN A 125 -15.04 -35.17 7.23
C GLN A 125 -13.56 -35.62 7.17
N ALA A 126 -12.65 -34.67 6.99
CA ALA A 126 -11.21 -34.93 7.00
C ALA A 126 -10.64 -35.08 8.43
N SER A 127 -11.40 -34.70 9.45
CA SER A 127 -11.06 -34.89 10.86
C SER A 127 -11.23 -36.34 11.30
N ARG A 128 -10.36 -36.82 12.19
CA ARG A 128 -10.39 -38.15 12.77
C ARG A 128 -9.87 -38.13 14.21
N ALA A 129 -9.97 -39.25 14.90
CA ALA A 129 -9.33 -39.38 16.23
C ALA A 129 -7.85 -39.04 16.15
N GLY A 130 -7.40 -38.13 17.00
CA GLY A 130 -6.02 -37.61 17.01
C GLY A 130 -5.69 -36.59 15.93
N LEU A 131 -6.64 -36.19 15.06
CA LEU A 131 -6.46 -35.15 14.06
C LEU A 131 -7.73 -34.35 13.86
N GLN A 132 -7.75 -33.12 14.35
CA GLN A 132 -8.89 -32.22 14.24
C GLN A 132 -8.58 -31.06 13.30
N ILE A 133 -9.49 -30.78 12.37
CA ILE A 133 -9.35 -29.70 11.39
C ILE A 133 -10.52 -28.75 11.55
N LYS A 134 -10.22 -27.46 11.59
CA LYS A 134 -11.23 -26.39 11.68
C LYS A 134 -10.91 -25.30 10.67
N VAL A 135 -11.92 -24.77 9.99
CA VAL A 135 -11.80 -23.54 9.23
C VAL A 135 -11.74 -22.39 10.23
N ALA A 136 -10.61 -21.70 10.29
CA ALA A 136 -10.37 -20.58 11.19
C ALA A 136 -10.92 -19.28 10.61
N GLY A 137 -10.85 -19.10 9.28
CA GLY A 137 -11.35 -17.91 8.62
C GLY A 137 -11.34 -18.01 7.10
N ILE A 138 -12.15 -17.16 6.50
CA ILE A 138 -12.21 -16.93 5.05
C ILE A 138 -12.10 -15.42 4.84
N ASP A 139 -11.08 -14.97 4.09
CA ASP A 139 -10.78 -13.57 3.88
C ASP A 139 -10.71 -13.26 2.39
N PHE A 140 -11.57 -12.37 1.93
CA PHE A 140 -11.67 -11.91 0.54
C PHE A 140 -10.81 -10.67 0.25
N THR A 141 -9.83 -10.37 1.08
CA THR A 141 -8.89 -9.30 0.78
C THR A 141 -8.19 -9.57 -0.56
N PRO A 142 -8.29 -8.63 -1.52
CA PRO A 142 -7.64 -8.79 -2.82
C PRO A 142 -6.13 -8.98 -2.70
N THR A 143 -5.56 -9.73 -3.62
CA THR A 143 -4.11 -9.92 -3.71
C THR A 143 -3.40 -8.61 -4.05
N LEU A 144 -2.11 -8.53 -3.73
CA LEU A 144 -1.29 -7.39 -4.13
C LEU A 144 -1.31 -7.18 -5.66
N ALA A 145 -1.28 -8.27 -6.43
CA ALA A 145 -1.34 -8.20 -7.90
C ALA A 145 -2.65 -7.59 -8.41
N GLU A 146 -3.81 -7.98 -7.83
CA GLU A 146 -5.12 -7.41 -8.16
C GLU A 146 -5.17 -5.92 -7.79
N GLN A 147 -4.68 -5.55 -6.61
CA GLN A 147 -4.61 -4.16 -6.17
C GLN A 147 -3.71 -3.31 -7.08
N GLU A 148 -2.52 -3.82 -7.45
CA GLU A 148 -1.59 -3.10 -8.34
C GLU A 148 -2.15 -2.97 -9.76
N ALA A 149 -2.87 -3.98 -10.26
CA ALA A 149 -3.55 -3.88 -11.56
C ALA A 149 -4.60 -2.76 -11.56
N VAL A 150 -5.39 -2.63 -10.49
CA VAL A 150 -6.36 -1.54 -10.35
C VAL A 150 -5.66 -0.18 -10.22
N ARG A 151 -4.59 -0.09 -9.41
CA ARG A 151 -3.80 1.14 -9.30
C ARG A 151 -3.21 1.59 -10.63
N ALA A 152 -2.76 0.63 -11.46
CA ALA A 152 -2.26 0.94 -12.80
C ALA A 152 -3.37 1.54 -13.69
N ARG A 153 -4.57 0.95 -13.70
CA ARG A 153 -5.72 1.48 -14.43
C ARG A 153 -6.13 2.88 -13.94
N LEU A 154 -6.13 3.09 -12.63
CA LEU A 154 -6.45 4.39 -12.04
C LEU A 154 -5.45 5.47 -12.46
N ARG A 155 -4.13 5.16 -12.46
CA ARG A 155 -3.10 6.09 -12.95
C ARG A 155 -3.31 6.41 -14.43
N GLU A 156 -3.60 5.42 -15.25
CA GLU A 156 -3.89 5.64 -16.67
C GLU A 156 -5.11 6.55 -16.89
N ALA A 157 -6.19 6.33 -16.12
CA ALA A 157 -7.37 7.19 -16.16
C ALA A 157 -7.02 8.63 -15.74
N LEU A 158 -6.17 8.81 -14.73
CA LEU A 158 -5.71 10.13 -14.31
C LEU A 158 -4.84 10.79 -15.38
N TYR A 159 -3.94 10.07 -16.06
CA TYR A 159 -3.14 10.65 -17.16
C TYR A 159 -4.01 11.11 -18.32
N ARG A 160 -5.07 10.37 -18.66
CA ARG A 160 -6.04 10.83 -19.67
C ARG A 160 -6.70 12.14 -19.25
N ARG A 161 -7.18 12.24 -18.01
CA ARG A 161 -7.76 13.47 -17.45
C ARG A 161 -6.78 14.63 -17.44
N VAL A 162 -5.51 14.39 -17.05
CA VAL A 162 -4.46 15.40 -17.11
C VAL A 162 -4.31 15.96 -18.54
N THR A 163 -4.33 15.09 -19.54
CA THR A 163 -4.22 15.52 -20.94
C THR A 163 -5.45 16.31 -21.39
N GLU A 164 -6.64 15.94 -20.95
CA GLU A 164 -7.89 16.65 -21.22
C GLU A 164 -7.89 18.05 -20.58
N GLU A 165 -7.51 18.15 -19.31
CA GLU A 165 -7.39 19.42 -18.59
C GLU A 165 -6.34 20.35 -19.23
N MET A 166 -5.19 19.82 -19.66
CA MET A 166 -4.19 20.59 -20.37
C MET A 166 -4.75 21.18 -21.68
N LYS A 167 -5.50 20.39 -22.44
CA LYS A 167 -6.16 20.89 -23.67
C LYS A 167 -7.21 21.94 -23.35
N ALA A 168 -8.01 21.73 -22.29
CA ALA A 168 -9.02 22.69 -21.86
C ALA A 168 -8.40 24.03 -21.44
N LEU A 169 -7.28 23.99 -20.66
CA LEU A 169 -6.54 25.20 -20.28
C LEU A 169 -6.03 25.95 -21.50
N ASN A 170 -5.42 25.27 -22.46
CA ASN A 170 -4.90 25.91 -23.68
C ASN A 170 -6.03 26.47 -24.57
N THR A 171 -7.23 25.91 -24.51
CA THR A 171 -8.40 26.45 -25.21
C THR A 171 -8.97 27.67 -24.47
N ALA A 172 -9.05 27.61 -23.14
CA ALA A 172 -9.63 28.68 -22.33
C ALA A 172 -8.75 29.94 -22.24
N PHE A 173 -7.43 29.77 -22.37
CA PHE A 173 -6.46 30.87 -22.25
C PHE A 173 -5.61 30.97 -23.53
N PRO A 174 -6.16 31.47 -24.64
CA PRO A 174 -5.42 31.61 -25.89
C PRO A 174 -4.25 32.58 -25.69
N GLY A 175 -3.09 32.21 -26.22
CA GLY A 175 -1.84 32.95 -26.03
C GLY A 175 -1.01 32.49 -24.83
N ARG A 176 -1.45 31.49 -24.12
CA ARG A 176 -0.68 30.74 -23.11
C ARG A 176 -0.44 29.33 -23.65
N ASP A 177 0.74 28.77 -23.38
CA ASP A 177 1.08 27.37 -23.72
C ASP A 177 1.27 26.60 -22.42
N PHE A 178 0.16 26.10 -21.85
CA PHE A 178 0.18 25.29 -20.65
C PHE A 178 0.71 23.90 -20.94
N ARG A 179 1.64 23.46 -20.10
CA ARG A 179 2.26 22.15 -20.12
C ARG A 179 2.18 21.53 -18.74
N VAL A 180 2.22 20.22 -18.69
CA VAL A 180 2.30 19.51 -17.43
C VAL A 180 3.66 19.79 -16.79
N GLY A 181 3.67 20.48 -15.67
CA GLY A 181 4.86 20.78 -14.88
C GLY A 181 5.16 19.70 -13.86
N ARG A 182 4.11 19.21 -13.16
CA ARG A 182 4.26 18.19 -12.12
C ARG A 182 2.99 17.35 -12.01
N VAL A 183 3.16 16.05 -11.78
CA VAL A 183 2.10 15.12 -11.36
C VAL A 183 2.58 14.43 -10.10
N ASP A 184 1.85 14.58 -9.01
CA ASP A 184 2.19 14.00 -7.71
C ASP A 184 1.04 13.12 -7.21
N PHE A 185 1.29 11.81 -7.15
CA PHE A 185 0.34 10.82 -6.63
C PHE A 185 0.44 10.61 -5.11
N ASN A 186 1.50 11.13 -4.48
CA ASN A 186 1.76 10.95 -3.05
C ASN A 186 1.36 12.17 -2.23
N ALA A 187 0.86 13.23 -2.86
CA ALA A 187 0.35 14.35 -2.14
C ALA A 187 -0.81 13.85 -1.24
N ALA A 188 -0.58 13.86 0.06
CA ALA A 188 -1.58 13.46 1.02
C ALA A 188 -2.80 14.36 0.83
N VAL A 189 -3.87 13.81 0.30
CA VAL A 189 -5.19 14.41 0.46
C VAL A 189 -5.41 14.34 1.97
N MET A 190 -5.26 15.47 2.68
CA MET A 190 -5.73 15.52 4.06
C MET A 190 -7.22 15.15 3.99
N PRO A 191 -7.62 14.01 4.57
CA PRO A 191 -9.03 13.71 4.63
C PRO A 191 -9.64 14.85 5.43
N MET A 192 -10.49 15.66 4.80
CA MET A 192 -11.47 16.40 5.57
C MET A 192 -12.14 15.34 6.44
N MET A 193 -11.94 15.43 7.74
CA MET A 193 -12.62 14.58 8.71
C MET A 193 -14.12 14.79 8.51
N GLN A 194 -14.70 14.04 7.59
CA GLN A 194 -16.11 13.73 7.69
C GLN A 194 -16.21 12.87 8.93
N ARG A 195 -16.69 13.49 10.00
CA ARG A 195 -17.18 12.76 11.16
C ARG A 195 -18.20 11.76 10.65
N ALA A 196 -17.73 10.52 10.42
CA ALA A 196 -18.63 9.40 10.21
C ALA A 196 -19.49 9.30 11.46
N PRO A 197 -20.81 9.26 11.34
CA PRO A 197 -21.67 9.04 12.50
C PRO A 197 -21.37 7.65 13.05
N MET A 198 -20.95 7.60 14.29
CA MET A 198 -20.62 6.40 15.09
C MET A 198 -21.84 5.50 15.38
N MET A 199 -22.81 5.39 14.50
CA MET A 199 -24.09 4.71 14.75
C MET A 199 -24.40 3.55 13.80
N ALA A 200 -23.42 2.98 13.09
CA ALA A 200 -23.69 1.90 12.14
C ALA A 200 -23.12 0.51 12.53
N MET A 201 -22.51 0.35 13.68
CA MET A 201 -21.92 -0.95 14.09
C MET A 201 -22.82 -1.86 14.95
N ALA A 202 -24.05 -1.48 15.21
CA ALA A 202 -24.92 -2.25 16.14
C ALA A 202 -26.02 -3.07 15.48
N LYS A 203 -26.05 -3.26 14.15
CA LYS A 203 -27.19 -3.91 13.50
C LYS A 203 -26.84 -5.00 12.46
N MET A 204 -25.71 -5.69 12.61
CA MET A 204 -25.37 -6.83 11.75
C MET A 204 -25.26 -8.18 12.49
N ALA A 205 -25.88 -8.31 13.66
CA ALA A 205 -25.83 -9.55 14.42
C ALA A 205 -27.06 -10.48 14.22
N ASP A 206 -28.00 -10.13 13.34
CA ASP A 206 -29.25 -10.92 13.22
C ASP A 206 -29.74 -11.02 11.76
N ALA A 207 -28.86 -11.35 10.83
CA ALA A 207 -29.26 -11.77 9.49
C ALA A 207 -28.93 -13.25 9.30
N ALA A 208 -29.97 -14.08 9.40
CA ALA A 208 -29.92 -15.46 8.95
C ALA A 208 -29.43 -15.54 7.50
N PRO A 209 -28.68 -16.59 7.12
CA PRO A 209 -28.21 -16.73 5.75
C PRO A 209 -29.41 -16.92 4.82
N ALA A 210 -29.67 -15.95 3.97
CA ALA A 210 -30.61 -16.12 2.86
C ALA A 210 -29.98 -17.12 1.88
N GLU A 211 -30.61 -18.26 1.71
CA GLU A 211 -30.38 -19.20 0.62
C GLU A 211 -30.81 -18.52 -0.69
N GLY A 212 -29.85 -17.88 -1.33
CA GLY A 212 -30.00 -17.28 -2.66
C GLY A 212 -28.65 -17.39 -3.37
N GLY A 213 -28.56 -18.30 -4.33
CA GLY A 213 -27.34 -18.58 -5.12
C GLY A 213 -26.98 -17.47 -6.10
N GLY A 214 -26.69 -16.30 -5.58
CA GLY A 214 -26.00 -15.24 -6.28
C GLY A 214 -24.61 -15.12 -5.64
N GLY A 215 -23.54 -15.34 -6.39
CA GLY A 215 -22.17 -15.16 -5.89
C GLY A 215 -22.06 -13.78 -5.23
N LEU A 216 -21.52 -13.73 -4.02
CA LEU A 216 -21.20 -12.48 -3.34
C LEU A 216 -20.04 -11.83 -4.09
N ASP A 217 -20.35 -10.88 -4.99
CA ASP A 217 -19.32 -10.09 -5.67
C ASP A 217 -18.61 -9.22 -4.61
N VAL A 218 -17.58 -9.76 -3.97
CA VAL A 218 -16.81 -9.06 -2.96
C VAL A 218 -15.84 -8.13 -3.67
N ALA A 219 -16.16 -6.85 -3.66
CA ALA A 219 -15.34 -5.83 -4.30
C ALA A 219 -14.95 -4.75 -3.28
N GLN A 220 -13.69 -4.34 -3.32
CA GLN A 220 -13.17 -3.25 -2.53
C GLN A 220 -12.98 -2.00 -3.39
N LYS A 221 -13.56 -0.88 -2.97
CA LYS A 221 -13.39 0.40 -3.67
C LYS A 221 -11.97 0.90 -3.50
N ALA A 222 -11.30 1.19 -4.61
CA ALA A 222 -9.98 1.82 -4.66
C ALA A 222 -10.12 3.24 -5.21
N THR A 223 -9.42 4.17 -4.59
CA THR A 223 -9.38 5.58 -4.97
C THR A 223 -7.94 6.02 -5.13
N GLN A 224 -7.64 6.72 -6.20
CA GLN A 224 -6.33 7.33 -6.45
C GLN A 224 -6.51 8.80 -6.77
N SER A 225 -5.73 9.66 -6.09
CA SER A 225 -5.69 11.09 -6.37
C SER A 225 -4.33 11.50 -6.90
N ALA A 226 -4.31 12.56 -7.71
CA ALA A 226 -3.10 13.19 -8.20
C ALA A 226 -3.20 14.71 -8.06
N HIS A 227 -2.19 15.34 -7.50
CA HIS A 227 -2.01 16.78 -7.58
C HIS A 227 -1.23 17.09 -8.84
N VAL A 228 -1.83 17.89 -9.72
CA VAL A 228 -1.27 18.22 -11.02
C VAL A 228 -1.05 19.72 -11.11
N THR A 229 0.17 20.13 -11.43
CA THR A 229 0.52 21.52 -11.70
C THR A 229 0.80 21.68 -13.19
N PHE A 230 0.04 22.57 -13.81
CA PHE A 230 0.28 23.03 -15.18
C PHE A 230 1.01 24.36 -15.11
N SER A 231 2.00 24.54 -15.95
CA SER A 231 2.79 25.78 -16.02
C SER A 231 2.82 26.30 -17.44
N ALA A 232 2.65 27.59 -17.61
CA ALA A 232 2.84 28.27 -18.89
C ALA A 232 3.90 29.34 -18.75
N VAL A 233 4.76 29.45 -19.76
CA VAL A 233 5.70 30.57 -19.87
C VAL A 233 4.97 31.70 -20.57
N ALA A 234 4.99 32.91 -19.99
CA ALA A 234 4.47 34.08 -20.68
C ALA A 234 5.25 34.30 -21.98
N PRO A 235 4.58 34.58 -23.11
CA PRO A 235 5.27 34.93 -24.33
C PRO A 235 6.19 36.13 -24.06
N ALA A 236 7.41 36.05 -24.56
CA ALA A 236 8.34 37.18 -24.45
C ALA A 236 7.66 38.44 -25.01
N PRO A 237 7.76 39.60 -24.34
CA PRO A 237 7.23 40.83 -24.90
C PRO A 237 7.81 41.04 -26.29
N ALA A 238 6.93 41.18 -27.30
CA ALA A 238 7.36 41.49 -28.65
C ALA A 238 8.20 42.77 -28.60
N GLY A 239 9.47 42.65 -28.87
CA GLY A 239 10.40 43.77 -28.91
C GLY A 239 9.83 44.87 -29.82
N ARG A 240 9.68 46.06 -29.28
CA ARG A 240 9.36 47.27 -30.03
C ARG A 240 10.61 47.77 -30.74
#